data_047d89aa49ebd218b7f3503af3350b11
#
_entry.id   047d89aa49ebd218b7f3503af3350b11
#
_cell.length_a   1.000
_cell.length_b   1.000
_cell.length_c   1.000
_cell.angle_alpha   90.00
_cell.angle_beta   90.00
_cell.angle_gamma   90.00
#
_symmetry.space_group_name_H-M   'P 1'
#
loop_
_entity.id
_entity.type
_entity.pdbx_description
1 polymer ?
#
loop_
_entity_poly.entity_id
_entity_poly.type
_entity_poly.pdbx_seq_one_letter_code
_entity_poly.pdbx_strand_id
1 'polypeptide(L)'
;MDKKTLILKIKSGEITDDAALKILDDKGYEDIGEVAKIDFARKDRRGFPEAIYCASKDDDSLVKIFKAFYQRRESVIGTRASKRQFEVVKEVIKDVDYSELGQIITLDYSKESEKIGEIAIVSAGTSDLPVSLEAEITAKFLGANVKTYRDVGVAGIHRLLDKIEEIRKANIIIAIAGMEAALATVLAGLVDKPIIAVPTSVGYGANLGGITALLSMINSCAEGVSVVNIDNGYGAAYQACQINKLIAKGSK
;
A
#
# COMPACT_ATOMS: atom_id res chain seq x y z
N MET A 1 6.98 21.77 5.49
CA MET A 1 8.26 22.55 5.42
C MET A 1 8.82 22.67 6.84
N ASP A 2 10.14 22.45 7.04
CA ASP A 2 10.76 22.59 8.37
C ASP A 2 10.88 24.08 8.78
N LYS A 3 10.97 24.32 10.11
CA LYS A 3 10.98 25.69 10.67
C LYS A 3 12.18 26.52 10.21
N LYS A 4 13.34 25.91 9.94
CA LYS A 4 14.56 26.61 9.49
C LYS A 4 14.38 27.12 8.07
N THR A 5 13.85 26.28 7.18
CA THR A 5 13.52 26.63 5.79
C THR A 5 12.44 27.73 5.76
N LEU A 6 11.43 27.65 6.63
CA LEU A 6 10.41 28.70 6.72
C LEU A 6 11.03 30.06 7.08
N ILE A 7 11.90 30.10 8.11
CA ILE A 7 12.56 31.33 8.53
C ILE A 7 13.42 31.92 7.39
N LEU A 8 14.14 31.08 6.64
CA LEU A 8 14.95 31.53 5.51
C LEU A 8 14.08 32.16 4.40
N LYS A 9 12.92 31.56 4.10
CA LYS A 9 11.98 32.07 3.10
C LYS A 9 11.29 33.38 3.52
N ILE A 10 11.02 33.56 4.81
CA ILE A 10 10.54 34.86 5.34
C ILE A 10 11.64 35.91 5.17
N LYS A 11 12.87 35.61 5.57
CA LYS A 11 14.01 36.55 5.46
C LYS A 11 14.33 36.94 4.03
N SER A 12 14.15 36.03 3.06
CA SER A 12 14.35 36.30 1.63
C SER A 12 13.18 37.04 0.96
N GLY A 13 12.07 37.26 1.68
CA GLY A 13 10.85 37.88 1.12
C GLY A 13 10.05 36.95 0.20
N GLU A 14 10.41 35.67 0.11
CA GLU A 14 9.71 34.67 -0.70
C GLU A 14 8.33 34.32 -0.11
N ILE A 15 8.18 34.45 1.20
CA ILE A 15 6.93 34.21 1.93
C ILE A 15 6.61 35.42 2.80
N THR A 16 5.38 35.92 2.72
CA THR A 16 4.89 37.03 3.57
C THR A 16 4.65 36.56 5.02
N ASP A 17 4.67 37.49 5.98
CA ASP A 17 4.42 37.17 7.39
C ASP A 17 3.06 36.51 7.59
N ASP A 18 2.00 36.95 6.90
CA ASP A 18 0.65 36.38 6.98
C ASP A 18 0.63 34.93 6.42
N ALA A 19 1.38 34.65 5.35
CA ALA A 19 1.50 33.31 4.81
C ALA A 19 2.32 32.42 5.75
N ALA A 20 3.34 32.97 6.40
CA ALA A 20 4.15 32.27 7.39
C ALA A 20 3.34 31.92 8.64
N LEU A 21 2.50 32.83 9.13
CA LEU A 21 1.59 32.58 10.26
C LEU A 21 0.61 31.43 9.93
N LYS A 22 0.00 31.43 8.74
CA LYS A 22 -0.86 30.32 8.30
C LYS A 22 -0.14 28.97 8.29
N ILE A 23 1.15 28.94 7.88
CA ILE A 23 1.96 27.73 7.90
C ILE A 23 2.28 27.28 9.34
N LEU A 24 2.54 28.23 10.23
CA LEU A 24 2.82 27.95 11.65
C LEU A 24 1.59 27.47 12.43
N ASP A 25 0.42 28.02 12.08
CA ASP A 25 -0.87 27.67 12.68
C ASP A 25 -1.48 26.39 12.09
N ASP A 26 -0.90 25.87 10.99
CA ASP A 26 -1.36 24.62 10.40
C ASP A 26 -1.12 23.46 11.38
N LYS A 27 -2.21 22.96 11.95
CA LYS A 27 -2.23 21.83 12.89
C LYS A 27 -1.78 20.52 12.24
N GLY A 28 -1.54 20.51 10.92
CA GLY A 28 -1.19 19.33 10.13
C GLY A 28 -2.37 18.38 9.92
N TYR A 29 -3.56 18.74 10.36
CA TYR A 29 -4.80 18.03 10.05
C TYR A 29 -5.93 19.02 9.76
N GLU A 30 -6.88 18.60 8.93
CA GLU A 30 -8.10 19.31 8.63
C GLU A 30 -9.31 18.61 9.26
N ASP A 31 -10.11 19.38 9.97
CA ASP A 31 -11.35 18.91 10.56
C ASP A 31 -12.49 19.08 9.54
N ILE A 32 -13.04 17.98 9.05
CA ILE A 32 -14.21 17.98 8.15
C ILE A 32 -15.48 17.78 8.99
N GLY A 33 -15.64 18.59 10.00
CA GLY A 33 -16.76 18.55 10.91
C GLY A 33 -16.88 17.20 11.63
N GLU A 34 -18.10 16.64 11.67
CA GLU A 34 -18.34 15.34 12.33
C GLU A 34 -17.85 14.13 11.51
N VAL A 35 -17.33 14.35 10.28
CA VAL A 35 -17.03 13.27 9.33
C VAL A 35 -15.64 12.66 9.54
N ALA A 36 -14.60 13.51 9.57
CA ALA A 36 -13.23 13.04 9.71
C ALA A 36 -12.26 14.16 10.10
N LYS A 37 -11.13 13.77 10.70
CA LYS A 37 -9.94 14.63 10.85
C LYS A 37 -8.86 14.07 9.94
N ILE A 38 -8.63 14.72 8.80
CA ILE A 38 -7.67 14.26 7.80
C ILE A 38 -6.28 14.74 8.18
N ASP A 39 -5.34 13.80 8.27
CA ASP A 39 -3.94 14.04 8.63
C ASP A 39 -3.09 14.33 7.39
N PHE A 40 -3.07 15.57 6.93
CA PHE A 40 -2.25 15.97 5.78
C PHE A 40 -0.74 16.00 6.08
N ALA A 41 -0.33 16.18 7.35
CA ALA A 41 1.07 16.09 7.76
C ALA A 41 1.61 14.66 7.84
N ARG A 42 0.79 13.64 7.56
CA ARG A 42 1.17 12.23 7.62
C ARG A 42 2.36 11.91 6.70
N LYS A 43 2.38 12.46 5.49
CA LYS A 43 3.47 12.24 4.52
C LYS A 43 4.82 12.71 5.08
N ASP A 44 4.86 13.84 5.75
CA ASP A 44 6.10 14.38 6.35
C ASP A 44 6.58 13.54 7.53
N ARG A 45 5.65 13.04 8.37
CA ARG A 45 5.98 12.20 9.53
C ARG A 45 6.24 10.74 9.19
N ARG A 46 5.43 10.16 8.29
CA ARG A 46 5.43 8.72 7.99
C ARG A 46 6.09 8.38 6.67
N GLY A 47 6.39 9.39 5.84
CA GLY A 47 6.99 9.23 4.51
C GLY A 47 6.00 8.83 3.41
N PHE A 48 4.73 8.58 3.75
CA PHE A 48 3.68 8.20 2.81
C PHE A 48 2.38 8.95 3.10
N PRO A 49 1.54 9.21 2.07
CA PRO A 49 0.24 9.85 2.23
C PRO A 49 -0.72 9.02 3.08
N GLU A 50 -1.84 9.62 3.43
CA GLU A 50 -2.93 8.93 4.13
C GLU A 50 -3.62 7.92 3.23
N ALA A 51 -4.20 6.88 3.86
CA ALA A 51 -5.07 5.91 3.19
C ALA A 51 -6.44 5.91 3.86
N ILE A 52 -7.47 5.78 3.04
CA ILE A 52 -8.86 5.75 3.46
C ILE A 52 -9.35 4.30 3.47
N TYR A 53 -9.85 3.82 4.60
CA TYR A 53 -10.57 2.56 4.66
C TYR A 53 -12.04 2.82 4.27
N CYS A 54 -12.43 2.43 3.05
CA CYS A 54 -13.72 2.79 2.47
C CYS A 54 -14.87 1.93 2.97
N ALA A 55 -14.65 0.66 3.32
CA ALA A 55 -15.71 -0.31 3.62
C ALA A 55 -16.67 0.12 4.74
N SER A 56 -16.21 0.92 5.71
CA SER A 56 -17.02 1.39 6.84
C SER A 56 -17.56 2.82 6.68
N LYS A 57 -17.38 3.42 5.50
CA LYS A 57 -17.79 4.81 5.26
C LYS A 57 -19.04 4.88 4.38
N ASP A 58 -19.95 5.77 4.74
CA ASP A 58 -21.05 6.16 3.87
C ASP A 58 -20.55 7.00 2.67
N ASP A 59 -21.37 7.07 1.64
CA ASP A 59 -21.03 7.72 0.37
C ASP A 59 -20.73 9.21 0.56
N ASP A 60 -21.53 9.93 1.36
CA ASP A 60 -21.36 11.39 1.58
C ASP A 60 -20.06 11.70 2.31
N SER A 61 -19.73 10.93 3.34
CA SER A 61 -18.47 11.03 4.07
C SER A 61 -17.28 10.77 3.17
N LEU A 62 -17.38 9.74 2.33
CA LEU A 62 -16.30 9.39 1.40
C LEU A 62 -16.05 10.49 0.38
N VAL A 63 -17.10 11.05 -0.23
CA VAL A 63 -16.99 12.17 -1.16
C VAL A 63 -16.34 13.38 -0.50
N LYS A 64 -16.75 13.76 0.72
CA LYS A 64 -16.17 14.90 1.45
C LYS A 64 -14.67 14.70 1.70
N ILE A 65 -14.26 13.48 2.09
CA ILE A 65 -12.86 13.16 2.33
C ILE A 65 -12.04 13.26 1.03
N PHE A 66 -12.47 12.59 -0.05
CA PHE A 66 -11.76 12.67 -1.34
C PHE A 66 -11.71 14.10 -1.88
N LYS A 67 -12.78 14.89 -1.71
CA LYS A 67 -12.83 16.29 -2.13
C LYS A 67 -11.81 17.17 -1.39
N ALA A 68 -11.56 16.91 -0.11
CA ALA A 68 -10.53 17.64 0.64
C ALA A 68 -9.12 17.37 0.08
N PHE A 69 -8.79 16.11 -0.26
CA PHE A 69 -7.54 15.78 -0.94
C PHE A 69 -7.44 16.40 -2.34
N TYR A 70 -8.52 16.35 -3.11
CA TYR A 70 -8.58 16.94 -4.44
C TYR A 70 -8.34 18.46 -4.42
N GLN A 71 -8.97 19.19 -3.49
CA GLN A 71 -8.82 20.64 -3.33
C GLN A 71 -7.39 21.05 -2.96
N ARG A 72 -6.69 20.21 -2.19
CA ARG A 72 -5.28 20.44 -1.80
C ARG A 72 -4.28 19.92 -2.82
N ARG A 73 -4.73 19.23 -3.89
CA ARG A 73 -3.88 18.52 -4.85
C ARG A 73 -2.95 17.52 -4.18
N GLU A 74 -3.47 16.82 -3.18
CA GLU A 74 -2.76 15.77 -2.49
C GLU A 74 -3.24 14.39 -2.93
N SER A 75 -2.27 13.46 -3.07
CA SER A 75 -2.57 12.08 -3.44
C SER A 75 -3.16 11.31 -2.27
N VAL A 76 -4.16 10.45 -2.55
CA VAL A 76 -4.79 9.58 -1.56
C VAL A 76 -5.19 8.25 -2.19
N ILE A 77 -5.12 7.18 -1.40
CA ILE A 77 -5.58 5.84 -1.76
C ILE A 77 -6.75 5.44 -0.85
N GLY A 78 -7.84 4.97 -1.45
CA GLY A 78 -8.96 4.37 -0.74
C GLY A 78 -8.97 2.87 -0.94
N THR A 79 -8.90 2.10 0.15
CA THR A 79 -8.90 0.63 0.12
C THR A 79 -10.27 0.07 0.48
N ARG A 80 -10.57 -1.17 0.04
CA ARG A 80 -11.85 -1.84 0.25
C ARG A 80 -13.04 -1.00 -0.22
N ALA A 81 -12.88 -0.31 -1.32
CA ALA A 81 -13.93 0.50 -1.94
C ALA A 81 -14.82 -0.35 -2.84
N SER A 82 -16.13 -0.22 -2.67
CA SER A 82 -17.11 -0.81 -3.59
C SER A 82 -17.18 0.00 -4.90
N LYS A 83 -17.67 -0.64 -5.97
CA LYS A 83 -17.93 0.03 -7.24
C LYS A 83 -18.87 1.23 -7.09
N ARG A 84 -19.94 1.09 -6.27
CA ARG A 84 -20.84 2.19 -5.95
C ARG A 84 -20.12 3.38 -5.34
N GLN A 85 -19.25 3.14 -4.34
CA GLN A 85 -18.48 4.20 -3.71
C GLN A 85 -17.56 4.91 -4.71
N PHE A 86 -16.93 4.15 -5.61
CA PHE A 86 -16.17 4.75 -6.71
C PHE A 86 -17.04 5.62 -7.61
N GLU A 87 -18.20 5.14 -8.04
CA GLU A 87 -19.11 5.88 -8.93
C GLU A 87 -19.50 7.23 -8.31
N VAL A 88 -19.90 7.23 -7.04
CA VAL A 88 -20.27 8.46 -6.31
C VAL A 88 -19.09 9.43 -6.18
N VAL A 89 -17.89 8.95 -5.88
CA VAL A 89 -16.68 9.79 -5.86
C VAL A 89 -16.35 10.32 -7.26
N LYS A 90 -16.47 9.50 -8.30
CA LYS A 90 -16.18 9.83 -9.70
C LYS A 90 -17.13 10.88 -10.27
N GLU A 91 -18.37 10.94 -9.80
CA GLU A 91 -19.32 12.00 -10.18
C GLU A 91 -18.78 13.39 -9.84
N VAL A 92 -18.11 13.51 -8.69
CA VAL A 92 -17.59 14.78 -8.16
C VAL A 92 -16.13 15.02 -8.58
N ILE A 93 -15.31 13.98 -8.63
CA ILE A 93 -13.86 14.06 -8.90
C ILE A 93 -13.52 13.17 -10.09
N LYS A 94 -13.30 13.78 -11.27
CA LYS A 94 -13.04 13.03 -12.50
C LYS A 94 -11.65 12.38 -12.57
N ASP A 95 -10.70 12.81 -11.75
CA ASP A 95 -9.29 12.38 -11.78
C ASP A 95 -9.01 11.12 -10.98
N VAL A 96 -10.04 10.47 -10.39
CA VAL A 96 -9.87 9.22 -9.66
C VAL A 96 -9.87 8.02 -10.60
N ASP A 97 -9.01 7.05 -10.31
CA ASP A 97 -8.96 5.73 -10.94
C ASP A 97 -9.50 4.65 -9.98
N TYR A 98 -10.00 3.54 -10.53
CA TYR A 98 -10.55 2.43 -9.75
C TYR A 98 -10.10 1.07 -10.27
N SER A 99 -9.72 0.22 -9.34
CA SER A 99 -9.54 -1.21 -9.58
C SER A 99 -10.68 -1.97 -8.94
N GLU A 100 -11.57 -2.54 -9.76
CA GLU A 100 -12.74 -3.27 -9.25
C GLU A 100 -12.33 -4.52 -8.47
N LEU A 101 -11.40 -5.34 -8.99
CA LEU A 101 -10.92 -6.54 -8.30
C LEU A 101 -10.05 -6.20 -7.09
N GLY A 102 -9.21 -5.19 -7.15
CA GLY A 102 -8.41 -4.74 -6.02
C GLY A 102 -9.18 -3.90 -5.00
N GLN A 103 -10.42 -3.50 -5.34
CA GLN A 103 -11.27 -2.64 -4.52
C GLN A 103 -10.56 -1.35 -4.06
N ILE A 104 -9.84 -0.71 -4.97
CA ILE A 104 -9.04 0.48 -4.68
C ILE A 104 -9.47 1.66 -5.54
N ILE A 105 -9.68 2.80 -4.88
CA ILE A 105 -9.79 4.11 -5.53
C ILE A 105 -8.46 4.84 -5.33
N THR A 106 -7.90 5.41 -6.38
CA THR A 106 -6.71 6.27 -6.27
C THR A 106 -6.97 7.66 -6.84
N LEU A 107 -6.53 8.67 -6.10
CA LEU A 107 -6.31 10.02 -6.58
C LEU A 107 -4.81 10.26 -6.50
N ASP A 108 -4.10 10.27 -7.63
CA ASP A 108 -2.64 10.25 -7.65
C ASP A 108 -2.05 11.36 -8.50
N TYR A 109 -1.44 12.33 -7.85
CA TYR A 109 -0.70 13.44 -8.45
C TYR A 109 0.81 13.17 -8.57
N SER A 110 1.28 11.97 -8.16
CA SER A 110 2.69 11.58 -8.14
C SER A 110 3.06 10.51 -9.17
N LYS A 111 2.18 10.22 -10.14
CA LYS A 111 2.36 9.14 -11.15
C LYS A 111 3.70 9.18 -11.89
N GLU A 112 4.22 10.38 -12.14
CA GLU A 112 5.47 10.60 -12.91
C GLU A 112 6.71 10.67 -12.02
N SER A 113 6.59 10.51 -10.70
CA SER A 113 7.75 10.54 -9.80
C SER A 113 8.65 9.33 -10.00
N GLU A 114 9.96 9.51 -9.77
CA GLU A 114 10.94 8.43 -9.80
C GLU A 114 10.56 7.32 -8.80
N LYS A 115 10.60 6.07 -9.27
CA LYS A 115 10.27 4.90 -8.47
C LYS A 115 11.51 4.40 -7.72
N ILE A 116 11.32 3.97 -6.47
CA ILE A 116 12.39 3.55 -5.55
C ILE A 116 12.34 2.05 -5.32
N GLY A 117 13.46 1.38 -5.59
CA GLY A 117 13.66 -0.04 -5.32
C GLY A 117 12.72 -0.95 -6.12
N GLU A 118 12.84 -2.24 -5.95
CA GLU A 118 11.99 -3.25 -6.60
C GLU A 118 11.32 -4.15 -5.55
N ILE A 119 10.03 -4.37 -5.70
CA ILE A 119 9.22 -5.30 -4.91
C ILE A 119 8.74 -6.41 -5.85
N ALA A 120 8.99 -7.67 -5.48
CA ALA A 120 8.35 -8.81 -6.13
C ALA A 120 7.06 -9.18 -5.38
N ILE A 121 5.93 -9.21 -6.09
CA ILE A 121 4.66 -9.70 -5.56
C ILE A 121 4.40 -11.08 -6.17
N VAL A 122 4.37 -12.09 -5.31
CA VAL A 122 4.26 -13.50 -5.71
C VAL A 122 2.97 -14.08 -5.13
N SER A 123 2.03 -14.49 -5.98
CA SER A 123 0.74 -15.05 -5.55
C SER A 123 0.56 -16.50 -5.97
N ALA A 124 -0.02 -17.29 -5.06
CA ALA A 124 -0.15 -18.74 -5.22
C ALA A 124 -1.15 -19.13 -6.31
N GLY A 125 -2.38 -18.64 -6.22
CA GLY A 125 -3.44 -19.00 -7.15
C GLY A 125 -4.14 -17.79 -7.76
N THR A 126 -4.99 -18.07 -8.76
CA THR A 126 -5.80 -17.02 -9.42
C THR A 126 -6.84 -16.40 -8.48
N SER A 127 -7.28 -17.14 -7.46
CA SER A 127 -8.21 -16.65 -6.45
C SER A 127 -7.57 -15.63 -5.49
N ASP A 128 -6.23 -15.59 -5.40
CA ASP A 128 -5.50 -14.61 -4.59
C ASP A 128 -5.33 -13.26 -5.32
N LEU A 129 -5.81 -13.15 -6.57
CA LEU A 129 -5.64 -11.97 -7.41
C LEU A 129 -6.16 -10.67 -6.77
N PRO A 130 -7.31 -10.62 -6.08
CA PRO A 130 -7.77 -9.38 -5.45
C PRO A 130 -6.76 -8.81 -4.45
N VAL A 131 -6.19 -9.66 -3.59
CA VAL A 131 -5.18 -9.26 -2.58
C VAL A 131 -3.86 -8.90 -3.25
N SER A 132 -3.49 -9.62 -4.31
CA SER A 132 -2.31 -9.31 -5.12
C SER A 132 -2.41 -7.94 -5.80
N LEU A 133 -3.59 -7.59 -6.33
CA LEU A 133 -3.85 -6.28 -6.92
C LEU A 133 -3.87 -5.16 -5.86
N GLU A 134 -4.44 -5.41 -4.68
CA GLU A 134 -4.36 -4.46 -3.57
C GLU A 134 -2.90 -4.14 -3.23
N ALA A 135 -2.05 -5.16 -3.10
CA ALA A 135 -0.63 -4.97 -2.83
C ALA A 135 0.09 -4.24 -3.97
N GLU A 136 -0.16 -4.62 -5.22
CA GLU A 136 0.47 -4.04 -6.40
C GLU A 136 0.15 -2.56 -6.56
N ILE A 137 -1.15 -2.21 -6.53
CA ILE A 137 -1.60 -0.83 -6.71
C ILE A 137 -1.07 0.03 -5.56
N THR A 138 -1.14 -0.47 -4.33
CA THR A 138 -0.61 0.24 -3.16
C THR A 138 0.89 0.48 -3.29
N ALA A 139 1.69 -0.53 -3.63
CA ALA A 139 3.13 -0.37 -3.75
C ALA A 139 3.51 0.62 -4.86
N LYS A 140 2.84 0.57 -6.01
CA LYS A 140 3.04 1.53 -7.11
C LYS A 140 2.65 2.95 -6.71
N PHE A 141 1.52 3.12 -6.04
CA PHE A 141 1.06 4.41 -5.50
C PHE A 141 2.05 4.99 -4.49
N LEU A 142 2.66 4.15 -3.66
CA LEU A 142 3.67 4.56 -2.68
C LEU A 142 5.09 4.76 -3.28
N GLY A 143 5.23 4.61 -4.60
CA GLY A 143 6.44 4.94 -5.35
C GLY A 143 7.46 3.81 -5.50
N ALA A 144 7.06 2.54 -5.42
CA ALA A 144 7.95 1.41 -5.69
C ALA A 144 7.88 0.93 -7.14
N ASN A 145 8.97 0.35 -7.65
CA ASN A 145 8.93 -0.53 -8.81
C ASN A 145 8.36 -1.88 -8.39
N VAL A 146 7.42 -2.41 -9.15
CA VAL A 146 6.73 -3.65 -8.81
C VAL A 146 6.79 -4.63 -9.97
N LYS A 147 7.21 -5.86 -9.68
CA LYS A 147 7.06 -7.02 -10.55
C LYS A 147 6.11 -8.04 -9.93
N THR A 148 5.21 -8.57 -10.71
CA THR A 148 4.20 -9.52 -10.25
C THR A 148 4.40 -10.88 -10.88
N TYR A 149 4.33 -11.92 -10.05
CA TYR A 149 4.43 -13.33 -10.42
C TYR A 149 3.17 -14.03 -9.90
N ARG A 150 2.24 -14.29 -10.79
CA ARG A 150 0.90 -14.81 -10.45
C ARG A 150 0.77 -16.26 -10.82
N ASP A 151 -0.09 -16.98 -10.08
CA ASP A 151 -0.39 -18.41 -10.29
C ASP A 151 0.87 -19.30 -10.25
N VAL A 152 1.73 -19.04 -9.26
CA VAL A 152 2.97 -19.80 -9.03
C VAL A 152 2.92 -20.58 -7.70
N GLY A 153 1.74 -21.13 -7.38
CA GLY A 153 1.51 -21.93 -6.18
C GLY A 153 2.34 -23.22 -6.15
N VAL A 154 2.56 -23.71 -4.93
CA VAL A 154 3.41 -24.88 -4.67
C VAL A 154 2.88 -26.19 -5.25
N ALA A 155 1.58 -26.28 -5.53
CA ALA A 155 0.99 -27.43 -6.23
C ALA A 155 1.54 -27.61 -7.66
N GLY A 156 2.11 -26.55 -8.24
CA GLY A 156 2.86 -26.58 -9.48
C GLY A 156 4.21 -25.92 -9.30
N ILE A 157 5.04 -26.46 -8.40
CA ILE A 157 6.30 -25.86 -7.93
C ILE A 157 7.24 -25.43 -9.06
N HIS A 158 7.24 -26.14 -10.20
CA HIS A 158 8.03 -25.80 -11.38
C HIS A 158 7.75 -24.39 -11.89
N ARG A 159 6.48 -23.90 -11.80
CA ARG A 159 6.10 -22.53 -12.20
C ARG A 159 6.80 -21.48 -11.35
N LEU A 160 6.96 -21.73 -10.05
CA LEU A 160 7.71 -20.88 -9.15
C LEU A 160 9.21 -20.93 -9.45
N LEU A 161 9.75 -22.14 -9.63
CA LEU A 161 11.18 -22.33 -9.89
C LEU A 161 11.63 -21.68 -11.20
N ASP A 162 10.79 -21.68 -12.23
CA ASP A 162 11.05 -20.98 -13.50
C ASP A 162 11.20 -19.45 -13.33
N LYS A 163 10.68 -18.88 -12.25
CA LYS A 163 10.70 -17.43 -11.96
C LYS A 163 11.66 -17.03 -10.84
N ILE A 164 12.28 -17.98 -10.18
CA ILE A 164 13.04 -17.71 -8.95
C ILE A 164 14.21 -16.74 -9.18
N GLU A 165 14.93 -16.86 -10.31
CA GLU A 165 16.05 -15.97 -10.63
C GLU A 165 15.61 -14.52 -10.90
N GLU A 166 14.38 -14.32 -11.37
CA GLU A 166 13.81 -12.99 -11.54
C GLU A 166 13.36 -12.43 -10.19
N ILE A 167 12.72 -13.27 -9.34
CA ILE A 167 12.24 -12.90 -8.01
C ILE A 167 13.39 -12.47 -7.10
N ARG A 168 14.54 -13.15 -7.16
CA ARG A 168 15.74 -12.83 -6.39
C ARG A 168 16.32 -11.43 -6.65
N LYS A 169 15.97 -10.79 -7.76
CA LYS A 169 16.44 -9.41 -8.08
C LYS A 169 15.75 -8.35 -7.25
N ALA A 170 14.59 -8.65 -6.68
CA ALA A 170 13.86 -7.72 -5.84
C ALA A 170 14.58 -7.47 -4.50
N ASN A 171 14.35 -6.30 -3.92
CA ASN A 171 14.85 -5.97 -2.58
C ASN A 171 14.03 -6.67 -1.48
N ILE A 172 12.76 -6.92 -1.77
CA ILE A 172 11.79 -7.50 -0.84
C ILE A 172 10.69 -8.23 -1.61
N ILE A 173 10.17 -9.27 -1.01
CA ILE A 173 9.14 -10.11 -1.62
C ILE A 173 7.86 -10.03 -0.78
N ILE A 174 6.71 -9.88 -1.45
CA ILE A 174 5.39 -10.05 -0.86
C ILE A 174 4.84 -11.39 -1.35
N ALA A 175 4.68 -12.35 -0.43
CA ALA A 175 4.17 -13.68 -0.73
C ALA A 175 2.70 -13.80 -0.31
N ILE A 176 1.79 -14.04 -1.26
CA ILE A 176 0.34 -14.03 -1.06
C ILE A 176 -0.21 -15.42 -1.34
N ALA A 177 -0.83 -16.04 -0.34
CA ALA A 177 -1.37 -17.38 -0.46
C ALA A 177 -2.53 -17.66 0.51
N GLY A 178 -3.53 -18.37 0.02
CA GLY A 178 -4.59 -18.99 0.81
C GLY A 178 -4.29 -20.47 1.10
N MET A 179 -5.36 -21.26 1.35
CA MET A 179 -5.28 -22.69 1.68
C MET A 179 -4.34 -22.91 2.89
N GLU A 180 -3.27 -23.70 2.72
CA GLU A 180 -2.22 -23.96 3.69
C GLU A 180 -1.04 -22.99 3.64
N ALA A 181 -1.08 -22.06 2.67
CA ALA A 181 -0.12 -20.95 2.54
C ALA A 181 1.37 -21.35 2.45
N ALA A 182 1.67 -22.52 1.94
CA ALA A 182 3.04 -23.07 1.87
C ALA A 182 3.99 -22.25 0.99
N LEU A 183 3.47 -21.43 0.07
CA LEU A 183 4.27 -20.60 -0.84
C LEU A 183 5.28 -19.71 -0.09
N ALA A 184 4.89 -19.10 1.02
CA ALA A 184 5.77 -18.21 1.78
C ALA A 184 6.98 -18.94 2.35
N THR A 185 6.78 -20.14 2.94
CA THR A 185 7.85 -20.97 3.49
C THR A 185 8.78 -21.48 2.39
N VAL A 186 8.24 -21.91 1.24
CA VAL A 186 9.04 -22.37 0.11
C VAL A 186 9.88 -21.24 -0.47
N LEU A 187 9.32 -20.06 -0.66
CA LEU A 187 10.06 -18.87 -1.10
C LEU A 187 11.21 -18.54 -0.13
N ALA A 188 10.96 -18.57 1.18
CA ALA A 188 11.97 -18.27 2.18
C ALA A 188 13.18 -19.21 2.12
N GLY A 189 12.96 -20.48 1.76
CA GLY A 189 14.04 -21.43 1.51
C GLY A 189 14.79 -21.23 0.19
N LEU A 190 14.28 -20.38 -0.72
CA LEU A 190 14.84 -20.19 -2.06
C LEU A 190 15.51 -18.84 -2.27
N VAL A 191 15.30 -17.87 -1.38
CA VAL A 191 15.76 -16.49 -1.56
C VAL A 191 16.48 -15.96 -0.33
N ASP A 192 17.32 -14.95 -0.51
CA ASP A 192 18.05 -14.22 0.54
C ASP A 192 17.40 -12.85 0.87
N LYS A 193 16.12 -12.71 0.58
CA LYS A 193 15.38 -11.44 0.72
C LYS A 193 14.34 -11.51 1.84
N PRO A 194 14.07 -10.38 2.53
CA PRO A 194 12.94 -10.32 3.45
C PRO A 194 11.63 -10.66 2.75
N ILE A 195 10.79 -11.46 3.39
CA ILE A 195 9.48 -11.84 2.89
C ILE A 195 8.41 -11.26 3.80
N ILE A 196 7.44 -10.56 3.21
CA ILE A 196 6.20 -10.18 3.87
C ILE A 196 5.11 -11.12 3.35
N ALA A 197 4.65 -12.00 4.22
CA ALA A 197 3.65 -13.01 3.89
C ALA A 197 2.24 -12.48 4.18
N VAL A 198 1.36 -12.64 3.20
CA VAL A 198 -0.04 -12.24 3.26
C VAL A 198 -0.91 -13.50 3.18
N PRO A 199 -1.44 -13.97 4.30
CA PRO A 199 -2.44 -15.03 4.26
C PRO A 199 -3.71 -14.50 3.62
N THR A 200 -4.38 -15.30 2.78
CA THR A 200 -5.66 -14.91 2.21
C THR A 200 -6.81 -15.75 2.79
N SER A 201 -8.02 -15.19 2.74
CA SER A 201 -9.25 -15.90 3.12
C SER A 201 -9.65 -16.99 2.12
N VAL A 202 -8.90 -17.11 1.01
CA VAL A 202 -9.13 -18.12 -0.04
C VAL A 202 -8.93 -19.52 0.52
N GLY A 203 -9.99 -20.33 0.45
CA GLY A 203 -9.97 -21.71 0.93
C GLY A 203 -11.37 -22.19 1.29
N TYR A 204 -11.43 -23.41 1.80
CA TYR A 204 -12.66 -24.07 2.22
C TYR A 204 -12.40 -24.97 3.43
N GLY A 205 -13.49 -25.50 4.03
CA GLY A 205 -13.40 -26.44 5.16
C GLY A 205 -12.60 -25.86 6.34
N ALA A 206 -11.52 -26.51 6.71
CA ALA A 206 -10.66 -26.12 7.84
C ALA A 206 -9.89 -24.81 7.64
N ASN A 207 -9.99 -24.16 6.48
CA ASN A 207 -9.35 -22.86 6.23
C ASN A 207 -9.88 -21.76 7.17
N LEU A 208 -11.12 -21.86 7.65
CA LEU A 208 -11.73 -20.92 8.61
C LEU A 208 -11.53 -19.44 8.21
N GLY A 209 -11.77 -19.11 6.92
CA GLY A 209 -11.65 -17.74 6.42
C GLY A 209 -10.21 -17.20 6.44
N GLY A 210 -9.20 -18.07 6.29
CA GLY A 210 -7.79 -17.71 6.24
C GLY A 210 -7.01 -17.91 7.54
N ILE A 211 -7.65 -18.36 8.61
CA ILE A 211 -6.97 -18.64 9.90
C ILE A 211 -5.90 -19.73 9.71
N THR A 212 -6.19 -20.80 8.97
CA THR A 212 -5.20 -21.84 8.68
C THR A 212 -4.00 -21.29 7.91
N ALA A 213 -4.22 -20.45 6.91
CA ALA A 213 -3.16 -19.78 6.17
C ALA A 213 -2.31 -18.88 7.09
N LEU A 214 -2.96 -18.08 7.95
CA LEU A 214 -2.28 -17.22 8.92
C LEU A 214 -1.42 -18.03 9.90
N LEU A 215 -1.96 -19.07 10.51
CA LEU A 215 -1.24 -19.91 11.48
C LEU A 215 -0.08 -20.67 10.81
N SER A 216 -0.27 -21.15 9.58
CA SER A 216 0.79 -21.78 8.81
C SER A 216 1.96 -20.84 8.55
N MET A 217 1.68 -19.60 8.09
CA MET A 217 2.71 -18.59 7.85
C MET A 217 3.45 -18.17 9.12
N ILE A 218 2.71 -17.92 10.23
CA ILE A 218 3.32 -17.56 11.53
C ILE A 218 4.21 -18.69 12.06
N ASN A 219 3.82 -19.95 11.84
CA ASN A 219 4.54 -21.12 12.31
C ASN A 219 5.56 -21.65 11.29
N SER A 220 5.94 -20.83 10.30
CA SER A 220 6.95 -21.21 9.31
C SER A 220 8.28 -21.53 9.99
N CYS A 221 8.92 -22.64 9.57
CA CYS A 221 10.27 -22.99 10.01
C CYS A 221 11.38 -22.27 9.22
N ALA A 222 11.02 -21.57 8.14
CA ALA A 222 11.98 -20.81 7.36
C ALA A 222 12.09 -19.38 7.91
N GLU A 223 13.32 -18.92 8.10
CA GLU A 223 13.62 -17.59 8.64
C GLU A 223 13.35 -16.49 7.63
N GLY A 224 13.20 -15.25 8.11
CA GLY A 224 13.04 -14.05 7.26
C GLY A 224 11.61 -13.80 6.78
N VAL A 225 10.61 -14.51 7.33
CA VAL A 225 9.19 -14.31 7.03
C VAL A 225 8.53 -13.46 8.11
N SER A 226 7.96 -12.32 7.70
CA SER A 226 7.07 -11.50 8.54
C SER A 226 5.65 -11.63 8.02
N VAL A 227 4.66 -11.77 8.90
CA VAL A 227 3.27 -12.04 8.50
C VAL A 227 2.40 -10.83 8.80
N VAL A 228 1.57 -10.42 7.85
CA VAL A 228 0.52 -9.42 8.04
C VAL A 228 -0.84 -10.09 8.27
N ASN A 229 -1.87 -9.29 8.53
CA ASN A 229 -3.22 -9.81 8.74
C ASN A 229 -3.78 -10.47 7.46
N ILE A 230 -4.83 -11.27 7.60
CA ILE A 230 -5.54 -11.93 6.49
C ILE A 230 -6.04 -10.88 5.50
N ASP A 231 -5.84 -11.14 4.20
CA ASP A 231 -6.23 -10.27 3.07
C ASP A 231 -5.65 -8.85 3.14
N ASN A 232 -4.55 -8.62 3.85
CA ASN A 232 -3.98 -7.29 4.02
C ASN A 232 -2.86 -7.00 3.01
N GLY A 233 -3.19 -6.95 1.73
CA GLY A 233 -2.26 -6.56 0.66
C GLY A 233 -1.73 -5.14 0.83
N TYR A 234 -2.58 -4.20 1.29
CA TYR A 234 -2.19 -2.82 1.60
C TYR A 234 -1.07 -2.77 2.66
N GLY A 235 -1.25 -3.46 3.79
CA GLY A 235 -0.27 -3.45 4.88
C GLY A 235 1.07 -4.04 4.47
N ALA A 236 1.07 -5.12 3.68
CA ALA A 236 2.28 -5.72 3.13
C ALA A 236 3.02 -4.75 2.19
N ALA A 237 2.30 -4.13 1.26
CA ALA A 237 2.86 -3.16 0.34
C ALA A 237 3.44 -1.93 1.08
N TYR A 238 2.74 -1.44 2.11
CA TYR A 238 3.21 -0.33 2.93
C TYR A 238 4.56 -0.66 3.60
N GLN A 239 4.67 -1.83 4.26
CA GLN A 239 5.92 -2.27 4.91
C GLN A 239 7.04 -2.46 3.88
N ALA A 240 6.76 -3.09 2.74
CA ALA A 240 7.73 -3.27 1.66
C ALA A 240 8.28 -1.94 1.15
N CYS A 241 7.41 -0.95 0.95
CA CYS A 241 7.82 0.39 0.54
C CYS A 241 8.64 1.12 1.61
N GLN A 242 8.37 0.91 2.91
CA GLN A 242 9.21 1.44 3.98
C GLN A 242 10.62 0.86 3.93
N ILE A 243 10.76 -0.44 3.75
CA ILE A 243 12.06 -1.12 3.63
C ILE A 243 12.82 -0.60 2.41
N ASN A 244 12.18 -0.50 1.24
CA ASN A 244 12.81 0.08 0.04
C ASN A 244 13.33 1.50 0.26
N LYS A 245 12.57 2.34 0.98
CA LYS A 245 13.03 3.70 1.33
C LYS A 245 14.24 3.70 2.27
N LEU A 246 14.31 2.76 3.21
CA LEU A 246 15.47 2.62 4.10
C LEU A 246 16.72 2.20 3.33
N ILE A 247 16.60 1.23 2.42
CA ILE A 247 17.70 0.79 1.54
C ILE A 247 18.22 1.97 0.70
N ALA A 248 17.31 2.70 0.05
CA ALA A 248 17.69 3.84 -0.80
C ALA A 248 18.35 5.00 -0.02
N LYS A 249 18.02 5.17 1.27
CA LYS A 249 18.69 6.17 2.13
C LYS A 249 20.08 5.72 2.58
N GLY A 250 20.29 4.42 2.77
CA GLY A 250 21.59 3.85 3.16
C GLY A 250 22.59 3.73 2.00
N SER A 251 22.12 3.88 0.76
CA SER A 251 22.94 3.83 -0.46
C SER A 251 23.44 5.21 -0.91
N LYS A 252 23.11 6.27 -0.19
CA LYS A 252 23.58 7.65 -0.39
C LYS A 252 24.60 8.03 0.68
#